data_cd3002b747216344ad7693f9c92086eb
#
_entry.id   cd3002b747216344ad7693f9c92086eb
#
_cell.length_a   1.000
_cell.length_b   1.000
_cell.length_c   1.000
_cell.angle_alpha   90.00
_cell.angle_beta   90.00
_cell.angle_gamma   90.00
#
_symmetry.space_group_name_H-M   'P 1'
#
loop_
_entity.id
_entity.type
_entity.pdbx_description
1 polymer ?
#
loop_
_entity_poly.entity_id
_entity_poly.type
_entity_poly.pdbx_seq_one_letter_code
_entity_poly.pdbx_strand_id
1 'polypeptide(L)'
;LKKLEEARAYTYRKHLAYLTKDNVFISPAGEAPAPHEIMSCIVALEAFGQNPKYFKDDRQRAFFARCITGLLYTDREHLKREEYVKMTATQDREVQKQQLLDCLIQLLHSSVIDVDRLDYIIRDASTMGYQSVSIDYERLLSGIVAVRDGEYNFTVGFHKNALSIIENAVYAHDIEKKWVQSHPAILYDSFLLQQTIIDIEARLREDNKNSGFPPASTLFSYDSLTGKGSTFKDLRIRYLADPDLVYLMKNKYTSVYAEEYFSRDTRRVPMWKSEAEFKNLFRVGEPETISRAMEIILTDGTPKRTSAEVSERTIKKIDQDIADARAHD
;
A
#
# COMPACT_ATOMS: atom_id res chain seq x y z
N LEU A 1 -4.05 14.71 12.39
CA LEU A 1 -3.44 14.01 11.26
C LEU A 1 -4.51 13.31 10.42
N LYS A 2 -5.26 12.34 10.95
CA LYS A 2 -6.26 11.55 10.19
C LYS A 2 -7.25 12.41 9.38
N LYS A 3 -7.84 13.47 9.97
CA LYS A 3 -8.74 14.39 9.24
C LYS A 3 -8.04 15.14 8.11
N LEU A 4 -6.76 15.42 8.24
CA LEU A 4 -5.99 16.12 7.20
C LEU A 4 -5.65 15.17 6.04
N GLU A 5 -5.36 13.92 6.34
CA GLU A 5 -5.15 12.86 5.36
C GLU A 5 -6.43 12.55 4.60
N GLU A 6 -7.56 12.46 5.29
CA GLU A 6 -8.88 12.28 4.67
C GLU A 6 -9.24 13.45 3.72
N ALA A 7 -8.97 14.70 4.14
CA ALA A 7 -9.21 15.87 3.30
C ALA A 7 -8.32 15.91 2.05
N ARG A 8 -7.04 15.51 2.18
CA ARG A 8 -6.11 15.38 1.03
C ARG A 8 -6.54 14.27 0.08
N ALA A 9 -6.84 13.09 0.62
CA ALA A 9 -7.33 11.97 -0.17
C ALA A 9 -8.61 12.34 -0.94
N TYR A 10 -9.52 13.08 -0.32
CA TYR A 10 -10.71 13.59 -0.98
C TYR A 10 -10.40 14.57 -2.13
N THR A 11 -9.40 15.43 -1.95
CA THR A 11 -8.97 16.37 -2.99
C THR A 11 -8.37 15.62 -4.19
N TYR A 12 -7.55 14.61 -3.96
CA TYR A 12 -6.98 13.79 -5.02
C TYR A 12 -8.04 12.96 -5.76
N ARG A 13 -9.00 12.41 -5.04
CA ARG A 13 -10.15 11.71 -5.64
C ARG A 13 -10.98 12.61 -6.55
N LYS A 14 -11.24 13.84 -6.13
CA LYS A 14 -11.91 14.86 -6.98
C LYS A 14 -11.11 15.15 -8.25
N HIS A 15 -9.80 15.28 -8.11
CA HIS A 15 -8.94 15.55 -9.27
C HIS A 15 -8.94 14.38 -10.25
N LEU A 16 -8.84 13.15 -9.75
CA LEU A 16 -8.93 11.95 -10.57
C LEU A 16 -10.30 11.86 -11.28
N ALA A 17 -11.38 12.12 -10.58
CA ALA A 17 -12.73 12.17 -11.18
C ALA A 17 -12.83 13.23 -12.29
N TYR A 18 -12.19 14.38 -12.13
CA TYR A 18 -12.12 15.41 -13.17
C TYR A 18 -11.35 14.93 -14.41
N LEU A 19 -10.20 14.26 -14.24
CA LEU A 19 -9.38 13.76 -15.33
C LEU A 19 -10.05 12.61 -16.12
N THR A 20 -10.83 11.79 -15.44
CA THR A 20 -11.48 10.60 -16.01
C THR A 20 -12.92 10.83 -16.43
N LYS A 21 -13.54 11.94 -15.99
CA LYS A 21 -14.99 12.20 -16.07
C LYS A 21 -15.83 11.10 -15.40
N ASP A 22 -15.28 10.44 -14.39
CA ASP A 22 -15.93 9.37 -13.66
C ASP A 22 -16.05 9.70 -12.17
N ASN A 23 -17.28 9.90 -11.71
CA ASN A 23 -17.56 10.33 -10.34
C ASN A 23 -17.40 9.20 -9.28
N VAL A 24 -17.22 7.96 -9.69
CA VAL A 24 -17.01 6.85 -8.75
C VAL A 24 -15.80 7.10 -7.84
N PHE A 25 -14.78 7.78 -8.33
CA PHE A 25 -13.58 8.11 -7.56
C PHE A 25 -13.84 9.07 -6.39
N ILE A 26 -14.91 9.88 -6.46
CA ILE A 26 -15.27 10.80 -5.36
C ILE A 26 -15.89 10.04 -4.19
N SER A 27 -16.82 9.13 -4.51
CA SER A 27 -17.57 8.34 -3.52
C SER A 27 -17.62 6.89 -3.95
N PRO A 28 -16.53 6.14 -3.77
CA PRO A 28 -16.48 4.73 -4.12
C PRO A 28 -17.48 3.93 -3.26
N ALA A 29 -18.18 3.01 -3.90
CA ALA A 29 -18.94 2.00 -3.18
C ALA A 29 -17.94 1.00 -2.58
N GLY A 30 -17.91 0.87 -1.26
CA GLY A 30 -16.97 0.00 -0.57
C GLY A 30 -15.69 0.71 -0.12
N GLU A 31 -14.57 0.00 -0.12
CA GLU A 31 -13.28 0.52 0.34
C GLU A 31 -12.71 1.56 -0.62
N ALA A 32 -12.24 2.66 -0.08
CA ALA A 32 -11.64 3.71 -0.90
C ALA A 32 -10.25 3.27 -1.39
N PRO A 33 -9.89 3.59 -2.65
CA PRO A 33 -8.57 3.29 -3.19
C PRO A 33 -7.44 3.88 -2.33
N ALA A 34 -6.32 3.19 -2.30
CA ALA A 34 -5.15 3.65 -1.57
C ALA A 34 -4.59 4.97 -2.16
N PRO A 35 -4.02 5.86 -1.34
CA PRO A 35 -3.51 7.15 -1.82
C PRO A 35 -2.48 7.04 -2.95
N HIS A 36 -1.62 6.02 -2.93
CA HIS A 36 -0.61 5.80 -3.97
C HIS A 36 -1.23 5.36 -5.30
N GLU A 37 -2.30 4.58 -5.29
CA GLU A 37 -3.04 4.17 -6.50
C GLU A 37 -3.67 5.39 -7.17
N ILE A 38 -4.34 6.23 -6.39
CA ILE A 38 -4.95 7.48 -6.88
C ILE A 38 -3.87 8.38 -7.48
N MET A 39 -2.74 8.53 -6.81
CA MET A 39 -1.64 9.38 -7.28
C MET A 39 -1.01 8.83 -8.55
N SER A 40 -0.81 7.52 -8.66
CA SER A 40 -0.31 6.87 -9.88
C SER A 40 -1.22 7.16 -11.08
N CYS A 41 -2.53 7.06 -10.90
CA CYS A 41 -3.50 7.44 -11.94
C CYS A 41 -3.40 8.90 -12.34
N ILE A 42 -3.31 9.83 -11.37
CA ILE A 42 -3.22 11.26 -11.63
C ILE A 42 -1.95 11.58 -12.42
N VAL A 43 -0.79 11.09 -11.98
CA VAL A 43 0.49 11.32 -12.66
C VAL A 43 0.47 10.80 -14.09
N ALA A 44 -0.02 9.58 -14.30
CA ALA A 44 -0.11 8.98 -15.63
C ALA A 44 -1.08 9.75 -16.54
N LEU A 45 -2.26 10.12 -16.05
CA LEU A 45 -3.27 10.82 -16.84
C LEU A 45 -2.89 12.27 -17.13
N GLU A 46 -2.18 12.95 -16.24
CA GLU A 46 -1.65 14.28 -16.54
C GLU A 46 -0.53 14.24 -17.58
N ALA A 47 0.34 13.23 -17.49
CA ALA A 47 1.44 13.09 -18.44
C ALA A 47 0.97 12.63 -19.83
N PHE A 48 0.02 11.71 -19.89
CA PHE A 48 -0.34 11.00 -21.13
C PHE A 48 -1.82 11.07 -21.50
N GLY A 49 -2.69 11.53 -20.62
CA GLY A 49 -4.15 11.46 -20.78
C GLY A 49 -4.71 12.24 -21.98
N GLN A 50 -4.02 13.29 -22.42
CA GLN A 50 -4.40 14.07 -23.59
C GLN A 50 -3.78 13.56 -24.91
N ASN A 51 -2.91 12.55 -24.84
CA ASN A 51 -2.28 12.00 -26.03
C ASN A 51 -3.17 10.90 -26.64
N PRO A 52 -3.72 11.11 -27.87
CA PRO A 52 -4.64 10.15 -28.49
C PRO A 52 -3.98 8.80 -28.85
N LYS A 53 -2.66 8.72 -28.79
CA LYS A 53 -1.92 7.45 -28.94
C LYS A 53 -2.20 6.51 -27.77
N TYR A 54 -2.39 7.04 -26.54
CA TYR A 54 -2.62 6.25 -25.33
C TYR A 54 -4.09 6.18 -24.97
N PHE A 55 -4.80 7.31 -25.04
CA PHE A 55 -6.21 7.39 -24.65
C PHE A 55 -7.02 8.12 -25.72
N LYS A 56 -7.99 7.45 -26.31
CA LYS A 56 -8.86 8.03 -27.36
C LYS A 56 -9.99 8.87 -26.77
N ASP A 57 -10.49 8.50 -25.59
CA ASP A 57 -11.64 9.13 -24.96
C ASP A 57 -11.61 9.04 -23.42
N ASP A 58 -12.60 9.67 -22.77
CA ASP A 58 -12.77 9.65 -21.32
C ASP A 58 -13.04 8.24 -20.78
N ARG A 59 -13.69 7.37 -21.57
CA ARG A 59 -14.00 6.00 -21.14
C ARG A 59 -12.72 5.18 -20.97
N GLN A 60 -11.76 5.34 -21.87
CA GLN A 60 -10.47 4.66 -21.76
C GLN A 60 -9.67 5.18 -20.56
N ARG A 61 -9.72 6.49 -20.27
CA ARG A 61 -9.10 7.08 -19.09
C ARG A 61 -9.72 6.55 -17.79
N ALA A 62 -11.06 6.50 -17.76
CA ALA A 62 -11.80 5.94 -16.63
C ALA A 62 -11.48 4.44 -16.41
N PHE A 63 -11.48 3.66 -17.47
CA PHE A 63 -11.14 2.24 -17.39
C PHE A 63 -9.71 2.01 -16.89
N PHE A 64 -8.74 2.75 -17.42
CA PHE A 64 -7.36 2.71 -16.95
C PHE A 64 -7.25 2.99 -15.44
N ALA A 65 -7.91 4.06 -14.97
CA ALA A 65 -7.89 4.40 -13.55
C ALA A 65 -8.57 3.34 -12.68
N ARG A 66 -9.66 2.71 -13.16
CA ARG A 66 -10.31 1.60 -12.47
C ARG A 66 -9.44 0.35 -12.41
N CYS A 67 -8.66 0.06 -13.45
CA CYS A 67 -7.71 -1.06 -13.44
C CYS A 67 -6.61 -0.91 -12.35
N ILE A 68 -6.20 0.32 -12.05
CA ILE A 68 -5.21 0.59 -10.99
C ILE A 68 -5.85 0.61 -9.61
N THR A 69 -7.06 1.17 -9.48
CA THR A 69 -7.73 1.38 -8.19
C THR A 69 -8.64 0.21 -7.77
N GLY A 70 -8.84 -0.78 -8.61
CA GLY A 70 -9.75 -1.90 -8.35
C GLY A 70 -11.24 -1.56 -8.32
N LEU A 71 -11.63 -0.31 -8.63
CA LEU A 71 -13.03 0.10 -8.57
C LEU A 71 -13.83 -0.45 -9.74
N LEU A 72 -14.81 -1.28 -9.44
CA LEU A 72 -15.64 -1.95 -10.41
C LEU A 72 -16.72 -1.01 -10.99
N TYR A 73 -17.21 -1.32 -12.20
CA TYR A 73 -18.37 -0.65 -12.80
C TYR A 73 -19.68 -1.08 -12.16
N THR A 74 -19.74 -2.36 -11.74
CA THR A 74 -20.93 -2.93 -11.12
C THR A 74 -20.63 -3.25 -9.66
N ASP A 75 -21.49 -2.75 -8.77
CA ASP A 75 -21.46 -3.17 -7.39
C ASP A 75 -22.24 -4.50 -7.27
N ARG A 76 -21.50 -5.58 -7.05
CA ARG A 76 -22.06 -6.93 -7.02
C ARG A 76 -23.07 -7.16 -5.91
N GLU A 77 -22.97 -6.43 -4.80
CA GLU A 77 -23.92 -6.56 -3.69
C GLU A 77 -25.29 -5.95 -3.98
N HIS A 78 -25.36 -5.03 -4.94
CA HIS A 78 -26.60 -4.33 -5.29
C HIS A 78 -27.38 -4.92 -6.45
N LEU A 79 -26.77 -5.78 -7.28
CA LEU A 79 -27.50 -6.48 -8.34
C LEU A 79 -28.23 -7.71 -7.75
N LYS A 80 -29.29 -7.44 -7.00
CA LYS A 80 -30.20 -8.48 -6.54
C LYS A 80 -30.96 -9.08 -7.74
N ARG A 81 -31.26 -10.39 -7.67
CA ARG A 81 -32.02 -11.15 -8.68
C ARG A 81 -33.29 -10.42 -9.16
N GLU A 82 -33.99 -9.73 -8.28
CA GLU A 82 -35.22 -9.01 -8.59
C GLU A 82 -35.00 -7.79 -9.49
N GLU A 83 -33.85 -7.13 -9.41
CA GLU A 83 -33.49 -6.00 -10.26
C GLU A 83 -33.06 -6.47 -11.64
N TYR A 84 -32.38 -7.60 -11.73
CA TYR A 84 -31.96 -8.20 -12.99
C TYR A 84 -33.12 -8.70 -13.84
N VAL A 85 -34.11 -9.30 -13.21
CA VAL A 85 -35.34 -9.79 -13.89
C VAL A 85 -36.19 -8.65 -14.48
N LYS A 86 -36.05 -7.44 -13.96
CA LYS A 86 -36.75 -6.23 -14.44
C LYS A 86 -36.02 -5.47 -15.55
N MET A 87 -34.77 -5.84 -15.85
CA MET A 87 -33.98 -5.16 -16.88
C MET A 87 -34.49 -5.46 -18.30
N THR A 88 -34.45 -4.44 -19.15
CA THR A 88 -34.67 -4.62 -20.59
C THR A 88 -33.47 -5.33 -21.22
N ALA A 89 -33.67 -5.98 -22.38
CA ALA A 89 -32.59 -6.66 -23.10
C ALA A 89 -31.39 -5.75 -23.45
N THR A 90 -31.62 -4.44 -23.59
CA THR A 90 -30.54 -3.45 -23.83
C THR A 90 -29.77 -3.15 -22.55
N GLN A 91 -30.46 -3.00 -21.42
CA GLN A 91 -29.86 -2.81 -20.11
C GLN A 91 -29.06 -4.05 -19.70
N ASP A 92 -29.61 -5.26 -19.97
CA ASP A 92 -28.91 -6.50 -19.71
C ASP A 92 -27.55 -6.59 -20.46
N ARG A 93 -27.52 -6.22 -21.73
CA ARG A 93 -26.28 -6.21 -22.53
C ARG A 93 -25.24 -5.22 -21.99
N GLU A 94 -25.66 -4.04 -21.56
CA GLU A 94 -24.72 -3.03 -21.01
C GLU A 94 -24.17 -3.49 -19.66
N VAL A 95 -25.01 -4.06 -18.79
CA VAL A 95 -24.59 -4.65 -17.52
C VAL A 95 -23.61 -5.80 -17.75
N GLN A 96 -23.91 -6.72 -18.67
CA GLN A 96 -22.99 -7.82 -19.01
C GLN A 96 -21.64 -7.30 -19.52
N LYS A 97 -21.64 -6.24 -20.34
CA LYS A 97 -20.41 -5.61 -20.81
C LYS A 97 -19.60 -4.99 -19.66
N GLN A 98 -20.28 -4.29 -18.75
CA GLN A 98 -19.63 -3.75 -17.55
C GLN A 98 -19.04 -4.86 -16.67
N GLN A 99 -19.76 -5.95 -16.47
CA GLN A 99 -19.26 -7.10 -15.71
C GLN A 99 -18.03 -7.75 -16.36
N LEU A 100 -17.96 -7.81 -17.69
CA LEU A 100 -16.76 -8.28 -18.38
C LEU A 100 -15.59 -7.31 -18.20
N LEU A 101 -15.82 -6.00 -18.18
CA LEU A 101 -14.80 -5.03 -17.82
C LEU A 101 -14.36 -5.19 -16.35
N ASP A 102 -15.28 -5.50 -15.46
CA ASP A 102 -14.97 -5.79 -14.06
C ASP A 102 -14.10 -7.05 -13.91
N CYS A 103 -14.29 -8.06 -14.74
CA CYS A 103 -13.38 -9.21 -14.80
C CYS A 103 -11.96 -8.80 -15.18
N LEU A 104 -11.79 -7.88 -16.14
CA LEU A 104 -10.48 -7.36 -16.50
C LEU A 104 -9.86 -6.52 -15.38
N ILE A 105 -10.66 -5.70 -14.70
CA ILE A 105 -10.20 -4.93 -13.53
C ILE A 105 -9.73 -5.89 -12.43
N GLN A 106 -10.49 -6.93 -12.13
CA GLN A 106 -10.12 -7.92 -11.12
C GLN A 106 -8.86 -8.71 -11.46
N LEU A 107 -8.60 -8.94 -12.74
CA LEU A 107 -7.38 -9.60 -13.17
C LEU A 107 -6.14 -8.72 -12.94
N LEU A 108 -6.30 -7.41 -13.08
CA LEU A 108 -5.22 -6.44 -12.89
C LEU A 108 -5.06 -6.01 -11.44
N HIS A 109 -6.16 -5.99 -10.68
CA HIS A 109 -6.20 -5.57 -9.29
C HIS A 109 -7.18 -6.45 -8.50
N SER A 110 -6.68 -7.40 -7.75
CA SER A 110 -7.49 -8.28 -6.90
C SER A 110 -6.85 -8.54 -5.54
N SER A 111 -7.64 -9.04 -4.61
CA SER A 111 -7.14 -9.39 -3.27
C SER A 111 -6.35 -10.71 -3.24
N VAL A 112 -6.48 -11.56 -4.24
CA VAL A 112 -5.92 -12.94 -4.22
C VAL A 112 -4.78 -13.10 -5.22
N ILE A 113 -5.08 -12.99 -6.51
CA ILE A 113 -4.12 -13.14 -7.61
C ILE A 113 -4.37 -12.03 -8.61
N ASP A 114 -3.41 -11.16 -8.77
CA ASP A 114 -3.41 -10.10 -9.77
C ASP A 114 -2.07 -10.04 -10.51
N VAL A 115 -2.06 -9.32 -11.63
CA VAL A 115 -0.89 -9.22 -12.50
C VAL A 115 0.28 -8.53 -11.79
N ASP A 116 0.01 -7.51 -10.97
CA ASP A 116 1.03 -6.79 -10.22
C ASP A 116 1.72 -7.72 -9.21
N ARG A 117 0.93 -8.51 -8.48
CA ARG A 117 1.44 -9.50 -7.52
C ARG A 117 2.30 -10.56 -8.20
N LEU A 118 1.84 -11.07 -9.32
CA LEU A 118 2.60 -12.05 -10.09
C LEU A 118 3.92 -11.47 -10.62
N ASP A 119 3.94 -10.20 -11.05
CA ASP A 119 5.15 -9.53 -11.53
C ASP A 119 6.16 -9.35 -10.40
N TYR A 120 5.76 -8.75 -9.28
CA TYR A 120 6.73 -8.45 -8.23
C TYR A 120 7.27 -9.71 -7.55
N ILE A 121 6.47 -10.75 -7.35
CA ILE A 121 6.94 -12.02 -6.75
C ILE A 121 8.14 -12.58 -7.52
N ILE A 122 8.07 -12.64 -8.84
CA ILE A 122 9.17 -13.18 -9.64
C ILE A 122 10.34 -12.22 -9.76
N ARG A 123 10.07 -10.94 -9.97
CA ARG A 123 11.10 -9.92 -10.07
C ARG A 123 11.90 -9.84 -8.77
N ASP A 124 11.23 -9.83 -7.65
CA ASP A 124 11.86 -9.72 -6.34
C ASP A 124 12.60 -11.01 -5.97
N ALA A 125 12.02 -12.18 -6.24
CA ALA A 125 12.70 -13.46 -6.08
C ALA A 125 14.00 -13.53 -6.91
N SER A 126 13.96 -13.06 -8.16
CA SER A 126 15.14 -13.00 -9.04
C SER A 126 16.20 -12.04 -8.52
N THR A 127 15.78 -10.85 -8.05
CA THR A 127 16.69 -9.82 -7.54
C THR A 127 17.38 -10.24 -6.26
N MET A 128 16.68 -11.00 -5.41
CA MET A 128 17.21 -11.49 -4.14
C MET A 128 17.96 -12.82 -4.27
N GLY A 129 18.02 -13.40 -5.46
CA GLY A 129 18.64 -14.71 -5.67
C GLY A 129 17.79 -15.87 -5.15
N TYR A 130 16.51 -15.68 -4.95
CA TYR A 130 15.58 -16.70 -4.48
C TYR A 130 15.07 -17.53 -5.66
N GLN A 131 15.80 -18.57 -6.03
CA GLN A 131 15.54 -19.37 -7.24
C GLN A 131 14.40 -20.40 -7.11
N SER A 132 13.80 -20.55 -5.94
CA SER A 132 12.83 -21.62 -5.68
C SER A 132 11.40 -21.33 -6.17
N VAL A 133 11.16 -20.15 -6.72
CA VAL A 133 9.83 -19.75 -7.17
C VAL A 133 9.81 -19.65 -8.68
N SER A 134 9.09 -20.55 -9.33
CA SER A 134 8.81 -20.51 -10.77
C SER A 134 7.30 -20.58 -10.96
N ILE A 135 6.74 -19.57 -11.64
CA ILE A 135 5.34 -19.55 -12.03
C ILE A 135 5.25 -19.74 -13.54
N ASP A 136 4.53 -20.76 -13.98
CA ASP A 136 4.23 -21.01 -15.38
C ASP A 136 3.09 -20.08 -15.84
N TYR A 137 3.47 -18.90 -16.31
CA TYR A 137 2.51 -17.88 -16.74
C TYR A 137 1.68 -18.31 -17.94
N GLU A 138 2.25 -19.01 -18.91
CA GLU A 138 1.51 -19.42 -20.11
C GLU A 138 0.37 -20.33 -19.73
N ARG A 139 0.63 -21.24 -18.84
CA ARG A 139 -0.39 -22.16 -18.34
C ARG A 139 -1.39 -21.46 -17.42
N LEU A 140 -0.95 -20.49 -16.60
CA LEU A 140 -1.85 -19.69 -15.77
C LEU A 140 -2.79 -18.86 -16.64
N LEU A 141 -2.26 -18.12 -17.61
CA LEU A 141 -3.03 -17.26 -18.52
C LEU A 141 -3.99 -18.08 -19.38
N SER A 142 -3.56 -19.25 -19.89
CA SER A 142 -4.44 -20.14 -20.64
C SER A 142 -5.58 -20.74 -19.80
N GLY A 143 -5.42 -20.73 -18.49
CA GLY A 143 -6.43 -21.21 -17.55
C GLY A 143 -7.45 -20.17 -17.12
N ILE A 144 -7.29 -18.89 -17.47
CA ILE A 144 -8.23 -17.82 -17.10
C ILE A 144 -9.52 -17.95 -17.90
N VAL A 145 -10.64 -17.87 -17.21
CA VAL A 145 -11.97 -17.92 -17.81
C VAL A 145 -12.91 -16.91 -17.13
N ALA A 146 -13.86 -16.39 -17.88
CA ALA A 146 -14.99 -15.67 -17.30
C ALA A 146 -16.07 -16.70 -16.94
N VAL A 147 -16.41 -16.79 -15.68
CA VAL A 147 -17.39 -17.74 -15.13
C VAL A 147 -18.63 -17.00 -14.69
N ARG A 148 -19.81 -17.57 -14.94
CA ARG A 148 -21.04 -17.08 -14.32
C ARG A 148 -21.11 -17.59 -12.88
N ASP A 149 -21.16 -16.65 -11.95
CA ASP A 149 -21.38 -16.93 -10.54
C ASP A 149 -22.88 -16.97 -10.26
N GLY A 150 -23.39 -18.18 -10.00
CA GLY A 150 -24.80 -18.41 -9.67
C GLY A 150 -25.74 -18.07 -10.82
N GLU A 151 -26.41 -16.93 -10.77
CA GLU A 151 -27.50 -16.66 -11.70
C GLU A 151 -27.19 -15.59 -12.75
N TYR A 152 -26.37 -14.56 -12.44
CA TYR A 152 -26.29 -13.40 -13.36
C TYR A 152 -24.95 -12.65 -13.40
N ASN A 153 -23.96 -12.96 -12.57
CA ASN A 153 -22.71 -12.20 -12.50
C ASN A 153 -21.56 -12.92 -13.20
N PHE A 154 -20.77 -12.20 -14.01
CA PHE A 154 -19.50 -12.70 -14.48
C PHE A 154 -18.41 -12.42 -13.43
N THR A 155 -17.54 -13.40 -13.22
CA THR A 155 -16.36 -13.29 -12.38
C THR A 155 -15.16 -13.96 -13.04
N VAL A 156 -13.95 -13.57 -12.65
CA VAL A 156 -12.74 -14.28 -13.06
C VAL A 156 -12.70 -15.62 -12.37
N GLY A 157 -12.49 -16.66 -13.14
CA GLY A 157 -12.27 -18.00 -12.67
C GLY A 157 -11.06 -18.63 -13.36
N PHE A 158 -10.69 -19.81 -12.90
CA PHE A 158 -9.56 -20.55 -13.46
C PHE A 158 -9.99 -21.97 -13.76
N HIS A 159 -9.51 -22.50 -14.89
CA HIS A 159 -9.66 -23.89 -15.20
C HIS A 159 -9.00 -24.77 -14.15
N LYS A 160 -9.57 -25.93 -13.83
CA LYS A 160 -9.02 -26.90 -12.88
C LYS A 160 -7.56 -27.27 -13.19
N ASN A 161 -7.16 -27.21 -14.45
CA ASN A 161 -5.78 -27.48 -14.88
C ASN A 161 -4.76 -26.44 -14.39
N ALA A 162 -5.21 -25.24 -14.01
CA ALA A 162 -4.36 -24.18 -13.47
C ALA A 162 -4.20 -24.27 -11.94
N LEU A 163 -4.90 -25.16 -11.25
CA LEU A 163 -4.94 -25.20 -9.78
C LEU A 163 -3.54 -25.31 -9.17
N SER A 164 -2.69 -26.21 -9.66
CA SER A 164 -1.33 -26.38 -9.14
C SER A 164 -0.43 -25.13 -9.31
N ILE A 165 -0.72 -24.30 -10.34
CA ILE A 165 0.02 -23.08 -10.57
C ILE A 165 -0.48 -21.96 -9.64
N ILE A 166 -1.79 -21.95 -9.39
CA ILE A 166 -2.40 -21.04 -8.41
C ILE A 166 -1.83 -21.34 -7.02
N GLU A 167 -1.77 -22.60 -6.63
CA GLU A 167 -1.15 -23.03 -5.37
C GLU A 167 0.31 -22.56 -5.29
N ASN A 168 1.08 -22.71 -6.37
CA ASN A 168 2.45 -22.22 -6.43
C ASN A 168 2.54 -20.70 -6.30
N ALA A 169 1.64 -19.94 -6.93
CA ALA A 169 1.63 -18.48 -6.84
C ALA A 169 1.29 -18.01 -5.41
N VAL A 170 0.31 -18.64 -4.76
CA VAL A 170 -0.03 -18.37 -3.35
C VAL A 170 1.13 -18.69 -2.43
N TYR A 171 1.77 -19.85 -2.61
CA TYR A 171 2.93 -20.26 -1.83
C TYR A 171 4.11 -19.30 -2.01
N ALA A 172 4.37 -18.89 -3.25
CA ALA A 172 5.41 -17.92 -3.57
C ALA A 172 5.18 -16.56 -2.89
N HIS A 173 3.94 -16.09 -2.89
CA HIS A 173 3.55 -14.87 -2.19
C HIS A 173 3.75 -14.99 -0.67
N ASP A 174 3.37 -16.10 -0.07
CA ASP A 174 3.56 -16.33 1.37
C ASP A 174 5.05 -16.37 1.76
N ILE A 175 5.89 -16.98 0.92
CA ILE A 175 7.33 -16.99 1.10
C ILE A 175 7.89 -15.57 1.05
N GLU A 176 7.53 -14.80 0.04
CA GLU A 176 7.99 -13.43 -0.11
C GLU A 176 7.55 -12.57 1.07
N LYS A 177 6.27 -12.62 1.44
CA LYS A 177 5.76 -11.90 2.60
C LYS A 177 6.52 -12.24 3.87
N LYS A 178 6.79 -13.52 4.11
CA LYS A 178 7.45 -14.00 5.34
C LYS A 178 8.94 -13.68 5.38
N TRP A 179 9.65 -13.96 4.29
CA TRP A 179 11.11 -13.92 4.29
C TRP A 179 11.68 -12.58 3.79
N VAL A 180 10.88 -11.81 3.07
CA VAL A 180 11.28 -10.53 2.51
C VAL A 180 10.56 -9.39 3.21
N GLN A 181 9.28 -9.20 2.94
CA GLN A 181 8.53 -8.03 3.39
C GLN A 181 8.45 -7.93 4.92
N SER A 182 8.29 -9.06 5.60
CA SER A 182 8.25 -9.13 7.07
C SER A 182 9.61 -9.43 7.70
N HIS A 183 10.71 -9.37 6.93
CA HIS A 183 12.03 -9.58 7.48
C HIS A 183 12.38 -8.48 8.50
N PRO A 184 12.87 -8.83 9.70
CA PRO A 184 13.11 -7.84 10.77
C PRO A 184 14.01 -6.67 10.36
N ALA A 185 15.00 -6.90 9.49
CA ALA A 185 15.89 -5.84 9.00
C ALA A 185 15.13 -4.85 8.10
N ILE A 186 14.22 -5.33 7.24
CA ILE A 186 13.43 -4.47 6.34
C ILE A 186 12.41 -3.66 7.15
N LEU A 187 11.72 -4.30 8.09
CA LEU A 187 10.80 -3.62 8.98
C LEU A 187 11.51 -2.55 9.81
N TYR A 188 12.73 -2.85 10.27
CA TYR A 188 13.53 -1.91 11.04
C TYR A 188 13.99 -0.71 10.19
N ASP A 189 14.46 -0.93 8.97
CA ASP A 189 14.82 0.14 8.05
C ASP A 189 13.62 1.05 7.74
N SER A 190 12.45 0.46 7.50
CA SER A 190 11.20 1.20 7.31
C SER A 190 10.83 2.03 8.54
N PHE A 191 10.98 1.45 9.74
CA PHE A 191 10.76 2.16 10.99
C PHE A 191 11.73 3.36 11.15
N LEU A 192 13.01 3.17 10.89
CA LEU A 192 14.00 4.24 10.98
C LEU A 192 13.69 5.38 10.02
N LEU A 193 13.27 5.09 8.79
CA LEU A 193 12.86 6.10 7.83
C LEU A 193 11.61 6.86 8.30
N GLN A 194 10.60 6.16 8.80
CA GLN A 194 9.40 6.79 9.36
C GLN A 194 9.74 7.71 10.54
N GLN A 195 10.55 7.22 11.48
CA GLN A 195 10.95 8.03 12.65
C GLN A 195 11.79 9.24 12.24
N THR A 196 12.63 9.10 11.22
CA THR A 196 13.38 10.23 10.67
C THR A 196 12.46 11.31 10.13
N ILE A 197 11.44 10.94 9.35
CA ILE A 197 10.46 11.89 8.80
C ILE A 197 9.66 12.56 9.92
N ILE A 198 9.23 11.80 10.93
CA ILE A 198 8.49 12.33 12.09
C ILE A 198 9.36 13.31 12.89
N ASP A 199 10.62 12.96 13.12
CA ASP A 199 11.57 13.82 13.86
C ASP A 199 11.86 15.12 13.10
N ILE A 200 12.05 15.03 11.78
CA ILE A 200 12.17 16.20 10.90
C ILE A 200 10.93 17.10 11.01
N GLU A 201 9.74 16.54 10.87
CA GLU A 201 8.49 17.31 10.99
C GLU A 201 8.32 17.96 12.36
N ALA A 202 8.64 17.25 13.45
CA ALA A 202 8.56 17.80 14.80
C ALA A 202 9.47 19.02 14.97
N ARG A 203 10.73 18.93 14.54
CA ARG A 203 11.68 20.03 14.62
C ARG A 203 11.33 21.20 13.69
N LEU A 204 10.77 20.92 12.51
CA LEU A 204 10.29 21.95 11.60
C LEU A 204 9.14 22.76 12.19
N ARG A 205 8.31 22.15 13.03
CA ARG A 205 7.23 22.85 13.75
C ARG A 205 7.76 23.73 14.88
N GLU A 206 8.84 23.32 15.53
CA GLU A 206 9.48 24.10 16.59
C GLU A 206 10.29 25.29 16.03
N ASP A 207 10.93 25.13 14.88
CA ASP A 207 11.81 26.12 14.25
C ASP A 207 11.26 26.65 12.92
N ASN A 208 10.15 27.38 13.02
CA ASN A 208 9.33 27.83 11.88
C ASN A 208 10.04 28.75 10.87
N LYS A 209 11.29 29.22 11.10
CA LYS A 209 11.93 30.24 10.26
C LYS A 209 13.25 29.85 9.59
N ASN A 210 13.98 28.86 10.10
CA ASN A 210 15.37 28.61 9.66
C ASN A 210 15.68 27.21 9.14
N SER A 211 14.71 26.29 9.08
CA SER A 211 15.00 24.94 8.63
C SER A 211 15.36 24.92 7.14
N GLY A 212 16.45 24.24 6.84
CA GLY A 212 16.88 24.01 5.45
C GLY A 212 16.14 22.87 4.75
N PHE A 213 15.18 22.20 5.44
CA PHE A 213 14.45 21.06 4.93
C PHE A 213 13.00 21.45 4.59
N PRO A 214 12.45 21.04 3.43
CA PRO A 214 11.07 21.31 3.09
C PRO A 214 10.10 20.58 4.03
N PRO A 215 9.02 21.23 4.48
CA PRO A 215 8.01 20.56 5.30
C PRO A 215 7.31 19.44 4.53
N ALA A 216 6.81 18.42 5.23
CA ALA A 216 6.11 17.30 4.61
C ALA A 216 4.90 17.76 3.77
N SER A 217 4.24 18.86 4.17
CA SER A 217 3.17 19.47 3.37
C SER A 217 3.63 19.96 2.00
N THR A 218 4.89 20.36 1.85
CA THR A 218 5.48 20.74 0.57
C THR A 218 6.00 19.52 -0.18
N LEU A 219 6.74 18.63 0.49
CA LEU A 219 7.30 17.42 -0.11
C LEU A 219 6.22 16.54 -0.72
N PHE A 220 5.18 16.24 0.04
CA PHE A 220 4.08 15.37 -0.40
C PHE A 220 2.89 16.14 -0.99
N SER A 221 3.14 17.35 -1.50
CA SER A 221 2.16 18.09 -2.27
C SER A 221 2.01 17.50 -3.67
N TYR A 222 0.83 17.64 -4.25
CA TYR A 222 0.59 17.27 -5.64
C TYR A 222 1.62 17.91 -6.60
N ASP A 223 1.93 19.18 -6.40
CA ASP A 223 2.86 19.92 -7.26
C ASP A 223 4.30 19.35 -7.18
N SER A 224 4.74 18.90 -6.00
CA SER A 224 6.05 18.25 -5.83
C SER A 224 6.14 16.88 -6.47
N LEU A 225 5.02 16.13 -6.46
CA LEU A 225 4.95 14.79 -7.04
C LEU A 225 4.79 14.80 -8.56
N THR A 226 4.42 15.95 -9.13
CA THR A 226 4.20 16.13 -10.58
C THR A 226 5.23 17.07 -11.21
N GLY A 227 5.11 17.26 -12.52
CA GLY A 227 5.95 18.18 -13.30
C GLY A 227 5.73 19.66 -12.99
N LYS A 228 4.63 20.04 -12.32
CA LYS A 228 4.40 21.42 -11.91
C LYS A 228 5.51 21.91 -10.97
N GLY A 229 5.83 21.10 -9.99
CA GLY A 229 6.83 21.39 -9.01
C GLY A 229 6.37 22.39 -7.96
N SER A 230 6.89 22.25 -6.75
CA SER A 230 6.78 23.25 -5.68
C SER A 230 8.15 23.85 -5.38
N THR A 231 8.16 25.05 -4.81
CA THR A 231 9.40 25.75 -4.45
C THR A 231 9.48 25.88 -2.95
N PHE A 232 10.65 25.54 -2.39
CA PHE A 232 10.97 25.78 -1.01
C PHE A 232 12.35 26.44 -0.95
N LYS A 233 12.41 27.71 -0.55
CA LYS A 233 13.60 28.55 -0.63
C LYS A 233 14.18 28.49 -2.06
N ASP A 234 15.43 28.13 -2.22
CA ASP A 234 16.10 28.00 -3.51
C ASP A 234 15.94 26.62 -4.17
N LEU A 235 15.23 25.70 -3.51
CA LEU A 235 15.02 24.33 -3.98
C LEU A 235 13.71 24.22 -4.73
N ARG A 236 13.77 23.84 -6.00
CA ARG A 236 12.60 23.44 -6.79
C ARG A 236 12.44 21.92 -6.73
N ILE A 237 11.30 21.45 -6.25
CA ILE A 237 10.96 20.04 -6.06
C ILE A 237 9.92 19.66 -7.11
N ARG A 238 10.23 18.68 -7.94
CA ARG A 238 9.30 18.13 -8.94
C ARG A 238 9.62 16.66 -9.16
N TYR A 239 8.61 15.86 -9.50
CA TYR A 239 8.75 14.41 -9.67
C TYR A 239 9.44 13.73 -8.49
N LEU A 240 9.08 14.17 -7.27
CA LEU A 240 9.70 13.67 -6.04
C LEU A 240 9.56 12.15 -5.96
N ALA A 241 10.69 11.49 -5.73
CA ALA A 241 10.81 10.05 -5.54
C ALA A 241 11.61 9.73 -4.27
N ASP A 242 11.62 8.47 -3.85
CA ASP A 242 12.32 8.03 -2.64
C ASP A 242 13.82 8.42 -2.61
N PRO A 243 14.59 8.31 -3.72
CA PRO A 243 15.99 8.75 -3.73
C PRO A 243 16.18 10.22 -3.42
N ASP A 244 15.24 11.08 -3.82
CA ASP A 244 15.31 12.53 -3.54
C ASP A 244 15.13 12.79 -2.04
N LEU A 245 14.20 12.09 -1.40
CA LEU A 245 14.00 12.17 0.04
C LEU A 245 15.24 11.71 0.79
N VAL A 246 15.82 10.58 0.41
CA VAL A 246 17.07 10.06 0.98
C VAL A 246 18.22 11.06 0.78
N TYR A 247 18.33 11.68 -0.38
CA TYR A 247 19.32 12.72 -0.64
C TYR A 247 19.15 13.94 0.27
N LEU A 248 17.91 14.41 0.44
CA LEU A 248 17.60 15.54 1.34
C LEU A 248 17.95 15.19 2.79
N MET A 249 17.62 13.98 3.24
CA MET A 249 17.96 13.50 4.57
C MET A 249 19.48 13.50 4.81
N LYS A 250 20.26 13.03 3.84
CA LYS A 250 21.74 13.01 3.94
C LYS A 250 22.38 14.39 3.99
N ASN A 251 21.82 15.34 3.25
CA ASN A 251 22.51 16.63 3.02
C ASN A 251 21.98 17.77 3.88
N LYS A 252 20.74 17.70 4.31
CA LYS A 252 20.08 18.84 4.96
C LYS A 252 19.71 18.60 6.40
N TYR A 253 19.76 17.37 6.83
CA TYR A 253 19.25 17.03 8.14
C TYR A 253 19.91 15.79 8.74
N THR A 254 20.38 15.90 9.97
CA THR A 254 20.88 14.78 10.76
C THR A 254 19.91 14.47 11.90
N SER A 255 19.47 13.23 12.02
CA SER A 255 18.76 12.71 13.16
C SER A 255 19.42 11.41 13.62
N VAL A 256 19.23 11.06 14.87
CA VAL A 256 19.74 9.78 15.40
C VAL A 256 19.23 8.60 14.57
N TYR A 257 17.98 8.67 14.10
CA TYR A 257 17.38 7.65 13.26
C TYR A 257 17.98 7.61 11.85
N ALA A 258 18.24 8.78 11.25
CA ALA A 258 18.88 8.87 9.95
C ALA A 258 20.33 8.36 10.00
N GLU A 259 21.07 8.71 11.03
CA GLU A 259 22.44 8.22 11.24
C GLU A 259 22.45 6.69 11.39
N GLU A 260 21.55 6.12 12.18
CA GLU A 260 21.43 4.68 12.34
C GLU A 260 20.99 3.98 11.03
N TYR A 261 20.11 4.61 10.25
CA TYR A 261 19.70 4.09 8.96
C TYR A 261 20.85 4.02 7.94
N PHE A 262 21.68 5.07 7.90
CA PHE A 262 22.80 5.15 6.97
C PHE A 262 24.05 4.44 7.48
N SER A 263 24.24 4.29 8.80
CA SER A 263 25.33 3.55 9.41
C SER A 263 24.99 2.06 9.48
N ARG A 264 25.77 1.24 8.78
CA ARG A 264 25.61 -0.22 8.85
C ARG A 264 26.25 -0.85 10.08
N ASP A 265 27.08 -0.11 10.79
CA ASP A 265 27.93 -0.64 11.87
C ASP A 265 27.20 -0.69 13.22
N THR A 266 26.13 0.06 13.40
CA THR A 266 25.41 0.22 14.67
C THR A 266 23.98 -0.30 14.64
N ARG A 267 23.64 -1.15 13.68
CA ARG A 267 22.28 -1.71 13.57
C ARG A 267 21.92 -2.55 14.79
N ARG A 268 20.78 -2.25 15.36
CA ARG A 268 20.22 -3.04 16.46
C ARG A 268 19.81 -4.42 15.96
N VAL A 269 20.06 -5.41 16.81
CA VAL A 269 19.65 -6.78 16.53
C VAL A 269 18.18 -6.95 16.92
N PRO A 270 17.35 -7.62 16.12
CA PRO A 270 15.95 -7.88 16.49
C PRO A 270 15.91 -8.71 17.78
N MET A 271 14.98 -8.34 18.68
CA MET A 271 14.79 -9.05 19.95
C MET A 271 14.33 -10.50 19.73
N TRP A 272 13.48 -10.70 18.71
CA TRP A 272 13.00 -12.01 18.29
C TRP A 272 13.40 -12.26 16.83
N LYS A 273 13.85 -13.49 16.56
CA LYS A 273 14.26 -13.88 15.21
C LYS A 273 13.08 -14.34 14.34
N SER A 274 11.96 -14.68 14.96
CA SER A 274 10.76 -15.11 14.26
C SER A 274 9.48 -14.84 15.06
N GLU A 275 8.36 -14.82 14.38
CA GLU A 275 7.04 -14.74 15.01
C GLU A 275 6.77 -15.96 15.93
N ALA A 276 7.28 -17.11 15.56
CA ALA A 276 7.16 -18.32 16.38
C ALA A 276 7.92 -18.18 17.70
N GLU A 277 9.11 -17.61 17.69
CA GLU A 277 9.87 -17.32 18.91
C GLU A 277 9.12 -16.33 19.81
N PHE A 278 8.58 -15.24 19.24
CA PHE A 278 7.73 -14.30 19.95
C PHE A 278 6.51 -15.00 20.59
N LYS A 279 5.74 -15.76 19.81
CA LYS A 279 4.56 -16.47 20.30
C LYS A 279 4.89 -17.51 21.39
N ASN A 280 6.04 -18.15 21.31
CA ASN A 280 6.48 -19.13 22.31
C ASN A 280 6.93 -18.49 23.63
N LEU A 281 7.52 -17.30 23.57
CA LEU A 281 7.93 -16.55 24.76
C LEU A 281 6.73 -15.97 25.52
N PHE A 282 5.73 -15.52 24.78
CA PHE A 282 4.49 -14.97 25.33
C PHE A 282 3.36 -15.98 25.24
N ARG A 283 3.46 -17.08 25.97
CA ARG A 283 2.45 -18.15 26.04
C ARG A 283 1.04 -17.69 26.47
N VAL A 284 0.89 -16.44 26.75
CA VAL A 284 -0.33 -15.86 27.32
C VAL A 284 -1.05 -15.00 26.30
N GLY A 285 -2.29 -15.42 26.03
CA GLY A 285 -3.34 -14.57 25.50
C GLY A 285 -3.10 -14.05 24.08
N GLU A 286 -4.15 -13.83 23.43
CA GLU A 286 -4.26 -13.48 22.03
C GLU A 286 -3.23 -12.44 21.56
N PRO A 287 -2.59 -12.66 20.40
CA PRO A 287 -1.61 -11.73 19.78
C PRO A 287 -2.10 -10.28 19.69
N GLU A 288 -3.42 -10.09 19.62
CA GLU A 288 -4.08 -8.79 19.62
C GLU A 288 -3.82 -7.97 20.89
N THR A 289 -3.71 -8.62 22.06
CA THR A 289 -3.50 -7.91 23.33
C THR A 289 -2.10 -7.32 23.39
N ILE A 290 -1.11 -8.02 22.87
CA ILE A 290 0.30 -7.55 22.85
C ILE A 290 0.48 -6.50 21.77
N SER A 291 -0.06 -6.70 20.57
CA SER A 291 -0.08 -5.67 19.51
C SER A 291 -0.76 -4.40 20.00
N ARG A 292 -1.89 -4.52 20.69
CA ARG A 292 -2.62 -3.38 21.25
C ARG A 292 -1.85 -2.69 22.39
N ALA A 293 -1.16 -3.46 23.24
CA ALA A 293 -0.30 -2.89 24.27
C ALA A 293 0.91 -2.17 23.68
N MET A 294 1.54 -2.73 22.64
CA MET A 294 2.62 -2.07 21.89
C MET A 294 2.13 -0.84 21.15
N GLU A 295 0.96 -0.88 20.53
CA GLU A 295 0.34 0.25 19.87
C GLU A 295 0.06 1.39 20.87
N ILE A 296 -0.45 1.08 22.05
CA ILE A 296 -0.67 2.06 23.13
C ILE A 296 0.67 2.66 23.62
N ILE A 297 1.71 1.84 23.72
CA ILE A 297 3.06 2.32 24.14
C ILE A 297 3.66 3.24 23.05
N LEU A 298 3.46 2.93 21.78
CA LEU A 298 3.96 3.70 20.65
C LEU A 298 3.11 4.96 20.38
N THR A 299 1.81 4.90 20.69
CA THR A 299 0.87 6.00 20.43
C THR A 299 0.57 6.87 21.64
N ASP A 300 1.15 6.57 22.82
CA ASP A 300 1.01 7.38 24.07
C ASP A 300 1.67 8.77 23.90
N GLY A 301 1.21 9.44 22.90
CA GLY A 301 1.17 10.85 22.45
C GLY A 301 2.11 11.88 23.07
N THR A 302 3.16 11.48 23.77
CA THR A 302 4.16 12.42 24.27
C THR A 302 5.33 12.55 23.29
N PRO A 303 5.46 13.70 22.60
CA PRO A 303 6.39 13.90 21.48
C PRO A 303 7.86 14.05 21.87
N LYS A 304 8.29 13.62 23.05
CA LYS A 304 9.63 13.94 23.58
C LYS A 304 10.44 12.74 24.08
N ARG A 305 10.18 11.53 23.63
CA ARG A 305 10.99 10.39 24.09
C ARG A 305 11.98 9.96 23.02
N THR A 306 13.26 9.83 23.43
CA THR A 306 14.29 9.22 22.60
C THR A 306 13.98 7.74 22.35
N SER A 307 14.45 7.18 21.24
CA SER A 307 14.23 5.75 20.94
C SER A 307 14.78 4.85 22.06
N ALA A 308 15.84 5.27 22.76
CA ALA A 308 16.40 4.58 23.90
C ALA A 308 15.42 4.51 25.09
N GLU A 309 14.75 5.62 25.42
CA GLU A 309 13.76 5.67 26.51
C GLU A 309 12.52 4.86 26.20
N VAL A 310 12.05 4.85 24.94
CA VAL A 310 10.95 4.01 24.50
C VAL A 310 11.34 2.53 24.57
N SER A 311 12.54 2.18 24.11
CA SER A 311 13.04 0.81 24.17
C SER A 311 13.21 0.32 25.61
N GLU A 312 13.80 1.14 26.49
CA GLU A 312 13.99 0.79 27.91
C GLU A 312 12.67 0.59 28.65
N ARG A 313 11.68 1.46 28.38
CA ARG A 313 10.35 1.34 28.98
C ARG A 313 9.60 0.11 28.46
N THR A 314 9.72 -0.18 27.18
CA THR A 314 9.14 -1.37 26.55
C THR A 314 9.76 -2.63 27.13
N ILE A 315 11.10 -2.69 27.29
CA ILE A 315 11.79 -3.81 27.93
C ILE A 315 11.32 -3.99 29.38
N LYS A 316 11.31 -2.94 30.17
CA LYS A 316 10.84 -3.01 31.58
C LYS A 316 9.39 -3.52 31.70
N LYS A 317 8.52 -3.09 30.77
CA LYS A 317 7.14 -3.56 30.78
C LYS A 317 7.02 -5.02 30.37
N ILE A 318 7.77 -5.43 29.37
CA ILE A 318 7.86 -6.85 28.93
C ILE A 318 8.40 -7.71 30.06
N ASP A 319 9.45 -7.27 30.74
CA ASP A 319 10.02 -7.99 31.89
C ASP A 319 9.00 -8.13 33.05
N GLN A 320 8.22 -7.09 33.28
CA GLN A 320 7.12 -7.12 34.28
C GLN A 320 6.02 -8.09 33.87
N ASP A 321 5.56 -8.04 32.62
CA ASP A 321 4.53 -8.94 32.10
C ASP A 321 4.97 -10.41 32.10
N ILE A 322 6.27 -10.69 31.86
CA ILE A 322 6.87 -12.02 31.98
C ILE A 322 6.91 -12.46 33.44
N ALA A 323 7.28 -11.55 34.36
CA ALA A 323 7.30 -11.86 35.79
C ALA A 323 5.90 -12.18 36.32
N ASP A 324 4.89 -11.39 35.92
CA ASP A 324 3.50 -11.58 36.28
C ASP A 324 2.92 -12.89 35.72
N ALA A 325 3.26 -13.24 34.47
CA ALA A 325 2.86 -14.50 33.87
C ALA A 325 3.46 -15.73 34.58
N ARG A 326 4.73 -15.64 35.03
CA ARG A 326 5.40 -16.71 35.80
C ARG A 326 4.89 -16.84 37.23
N ALA A 327 4.27 -15.81 37.77
CA ALA A 327 3.68 -15.85 39.11
C ALA A 327 2.30 -16.50 39.13
N HIS A 328 1.69 -16.72 37.97
CA HIS A 328 0.36 -17.36 37.80
C HIS A 328 0.43 -18.82 37.30
N ASP A 329 1.63 -19.36 37.02
CA ASP A 329 1.92 -20.78 36.84
C ASP A 329 2.40 -21.40 38.18
#